data_2c7bb3cd5ada73273f8abbe11b4a6044
#
_entry.id   2c7bb3cd5ada73273f8abbe11b4a6044
#
_cell.length_a   1.000
_cell.length_b   1.000
_cell.length_c   1.000
_cell.angle_alpha   90.00
_cell.angle_beta   90.00
_cell.angle_gamma   90.00
#
_symmetry.space_group_name_H-M   'P 1'
#
loop_
_entity.id
_entity.type
_entity.pdbx_description
1 polymer ?
#
loop_
_entity_poly.entity_id
_entity_poly.type
_entity_poly.pdbx_seq_one_letter_code
_entity_poly.pdbx_strand_id
1 'polypeptide(L)'
;EPHSCPRHTDTRTMLPLLLLLLPAAHGIARLGYTPVLTEEPPLGAQKTASTFVLDQPRCVFKDYGNADIWLVVALDGSRWSSAGQGACGGPCTPHQIPPHPHPLPAAESTFDNTARPGSNETAFQSFPDPVHAYMTLNATLVNYPCPKPAGDITVLRVGSETSCAQDERRPTCNGPLPGPGPYRVKFLALEGSVPVAETQWSMPITLTEAKSPNTISTTGSGHSAGMIAITTILSILFAILLAGLVAMLVFWSSDSCSGSSTFSKPESVTVRRYNTHHVYDQPAARL
;
A
#
# COMPACT_ATOMS: atom_id res chain seq x y z
N GLU A 1 -83.89 23.10 29.16
CA GLU A 1 -82.49 23.10 28.66
C GLU A 1 -82.00 21.68 28.68
N PRO A 2 -81.53 21.12 27.53
CA PRO A 2 -80.94 19.79 27.47
C PRO A 2 -79.42 19.88 27.64
N HIS A 3 -78.89 19.14 28.59
CA HIS A 3 -77.52 18.93 28.84
C HIS A 3 -76.94 18.03 27.70
N SER A 4 -76.01 18.62 26.94
CA SER A 4 -75.22 17.84 25.91
C SER A 4 -74.02 17.16 26.59
N CYS A 5 -73.99 15.83 26.57
CA CYS A 5 -72.86 15.02 26.95
C CYS A 5 -71.71 15.19 25.93
N PRO A 6 -70.44 15.30 26.35
CA PRO A 6 -69.30 15.27 25.39
C PRO A 6 -69.11 13.87 24.84
N ARG A 7 -68.98 13.77 23.52
CA ARG A 7 -68.61 12.55 22.77
C ARG A 7 -67.21 12.10 23.14
N HIS A 8 -67.10 10.94 23.79
CA HIS A 8 -65.86 10.24 24.00
C HIS A 8 -65.32 9.84 22.61
N THR A 9 -64.28 10.48 22.14
CA THR A 9 -63.53 10.08 20.97
C THR A 9 -62.73 8.80 21.33
N ASP A 10 -63.08 7.70 20.63
CA ASP A 10 -62.51 6.41 20.83
C ASP A 10 -61.00 6.41 20.52
N THR A 11 -60.20 6.49 21.57
CA THR A 11 -58.68 6.48 21.50
C THR A 11 -58.15 5.10 21.11
N ARG A 12 -59.04 4.09 21.00
CA ARG A 12 -58.64 2.68 20.70
C ARG A 12 -58.33 2.40 19.22
N THR A 13 -58.82 3.23 18.29
CA THR A 13 -58.62 3.03 16.86
C THR A 13 -57.38 3.72 16.28
N MET A 14 -56.81 4.68 17.03
CA MET A 14 -55.62 5.43 16.58
C MET A 14 -54.28 4.73 16.93
N LEU A 15 -54.28 3.83 17.94
CA LEU A 15 -53.04 3.17 18.37
C LEU A 15 -52.46 2.20 17.33
N PRO A 16 -53.25 1.35 16.62
CA PRO A 16 -52.70 0.47 15.57
C PRO A 16 -52.25 1.24 14.33
N LEU A 17 -52.87 2.42 14.02
CA LEU A 17 -52.46 3.21 12.86
C LEU A 17 -51.14 3.96 13.12
N LEU A 18 -50.84 4.35 14.35
CA LEU A 18 -49.59 4.98 14.75
C LEU A 18 -48.41 3.95 14.73
N LEU A 19 -48.70 2.69 15.05
CA LEU A 19 -47.70 1.61 15.00
C LEU A 19 -47.29 1.24 13.55
N LEU A 20 -48.18 1.46 12.55
CA LEU A 20 -47.90 1.25 11.13
C LEU A 20 -47.04 2.37 10.50
N LEU A 21 -46.89 3.51 11.18
CA LEU A 21 -46.11 4.66 10.74
C LEU A 21 -44.72 4.73 11.38
N LEU A 22 -44.33 3.75 12.21
CA LEU A 22 -42.95 3.62 12.66
C LEU A 22 -42.12 3.19 11.45
N PRO A 23 -41.26 4.07 10.92
CA PRO A 23 -40.26 3.62 9.93
C PRO A 23 -39.46 2.51 10.59
N ALA A 24 -39.45 1.33 9.99
CA ALA A 24 -38.55 0.29 10.42
C ALA A 24 -37.14 0.91 10.33
N ALA A 25 -36.56 1.26 11.45
CA ALA A 25 -35.17 1.66 11.52
C ALA A 25 -34.36 0.43 11.14
N HIS A 26 -34.08 0.28 9.85
CA HIS A 26 -33.19 -0.73 9.35
C HIS A 26 -31.79 -0.36 9.84
N GLY A 27 -31.39 -0.95 10.95
CA GLY A 27 -30.03 -0.82 11.44
C GLY A 27 -29.06 -1.41 10.41
N ILE A 28 -27.85 -0.89 10.32
CA ILE A 28 -26.78 -1.42 9.46
C ILE A 28 -26.56 -2.89 9.83
N ALA A 29 -26.61 -3.79 8.82
CA ALA A 29 -26.40 -5.21 9.03
C ALA A 29 -24.92 -5.49 9.35
N ARG A 30 -24.65 -6.14 10.48
CA ARG A 30 -23.29 -6.55 10.86
C ARG A 30 -23.00 -7.94 10.32
N LEU A 31 -22.02 -8.03 9.42
CA LEU A 31 -21.59 -9.27 8.79
C LEU A 31 -20.53 -9.96 9.65
N GLY A 32 -20.62 -11.30 9.76
CA GLY A 32 -19.69 -12.12 10.55
C GLY A 32 -18.32 -12.33 9.87
N TYR A 33 -17.78 -11.29 9.21
CA TYR A 33 -16.48 -11.32 8.53
C TYR A 33 -15.54 -10.29 9.16
N THR A 34 -14.28 -10.69 9.36
CA THR A 34 -13.21 -9.82 9.84
C THR A 34 -12.14 -9.76 8.76
N PRO A 35 -11.78 -8.56 8.25
CA PRO A 35 -10.70 -8.43 7.27
C PRO A 35 -9.37 -8.94 7.83
N VAL A 36 -8.63 -9.70 7.02
CA VAL A 36 -7.34 -10.29 7.39
C VAL A 36 -6.27 -9.93 6.38
N LEU A 37 -5.02 -9.88 6.85
CA LEU A 37 -3.86 -9.79 5.95
C LEU A 37 -3.77 -11.07 5.14
N THR A 38 -3.44 -10.95 3.84
CA THR A 38 -3.27 -12.12 2.99
C THR A 38 -2.12 -12.99 3.46
N GLU A 39 -2.34 -14.29 3.46
CA GLU A 39 -1.32 -15.31 3.71
C GLU A 39 -0.82 -15.96 2.42
N GLU A 40 -1.38 -15.60 1.25
CA GLU A 40 -0.99 -16.21 -0.01
C GLU A 40 0.48 -15.95 -0.34
N PRO A 41 1.33 -17.00 -0.39
CA PRO A 41 2.64 -16.91 -1.02
C PRO A 41 2.43 -16.92 -2.56
N PRO A 42 3.13 -16.12 -3.36
CA PRO A 42 4.43 -15.48 -3.13
C PRO A 42 4.40 -13.94 -3.22
N LEU A 43 3.34 -13.30 -2.76
CA LEU A 43 3.30 -11.82 -2.76
C LEU A 43 4.33 -11.31 -1.75
N GLY A 44 5.55 -11.13 -2.21
CA GLY A 44 6.59 -10.47 -1.45
C GLY A 44 6.06 -9.16 -0.86
N ALA A 45 6.36 -8.92 0.43
CA ALA A 45 5.94 -7.76 1.18
C ALA A 45 4.42 -7.64 1.42
N GLN A 46 3.87 -8.56 2.23
CA GLN A 46 2.54 -8.39 2.84
C GLN A 46 2.38 -7.03 3.49
N LYS A 47 3.43 -6.52 4.14
CA LYS A 47 3.53 -5.21 4.77
C LYS A 47 4.82 -4.52 4.35
N THR A 48 4.72 -3.24 4.04
CA THR A 48 5.87 -2.36 3.80
C THR A 48 5.85 -1.21 4.83
N ALA A 49 6.63 -0.18 4.62
CA ALA A 49 6.60 1.01 5.47
C ALA A 49 5.35 1.88 5.27
N SER A 50 4.63 1.72 4.15
CA SER A 50 3.48 2.57 3.80
C SER A 50 2.30 1.81 3.18
N THR A 51 2.39 0.47 3.05
CA THR A 51 1.33 -0.36 2.46
C THR A 51 1.15 -1.68 3.19
N PHE A 52 -0.04 -2.26 3.07
CA PHE A 52 -0.29 -3.65 3.46
C PHE A 52 -1.28 -4.32 2.49
N VAL A 53 -1.37 -5.64 2.54
CA VAL A 53 -2.19 -6.43 1.63
C VAL A 53 -3.24 -7.22 2.40
N LEU A 54 -4.51 -7.04 2.00
CA LEU A 54 -5.66 -7.73 2.57
C LEU A 54 -6.21 -8.76 1.59
N ASP A 55 -6.87 -9.77 2.12
CA ASP A 55 -7.75 -10.61 1.32
C ASP A 55 -9.01 -9.85 0.91
N GLN A 56 -9.49 -10.10 -0.32
CA GLN A 56 -10.76 -9.54 -0.81
C GLN A 56 -11.95 -10.11 -0.01
N PRO A 57 -13.00 -9.31 0.30
CA PRO A 57 -14.17 -9.74 1.03
C PRO A 57 -15.14 -10.55 0.14
N ARG A 58 -14.65 -11.68 -0.41
CA ARG A 58 -15.41 -12.54 -1.32
C ARG A 58 -16.54 -13.23 -0.61
N CYS A 59 -17.69 -13.37 -1.28
CA CYS A 59 -18.90 -13.97 -0.74
C CYS A 59 -19.50 -13.25 0.48
N VAL A 60 -18.88 -12.19 0.98
CA VAL A 60 -19.32 -11.50 2.21
C VAL A 60 -20.58 -10.67 1.95
N PHE A 61 -20.61 -9.95 0.82
CA PHE A 61 -21.67 -9.01 0.46
C PHE A 61 -22.64 -9.56 -0.60
N LYS A 62 -22.79 -10.89 -0.71
CA LYS A 62 -23.61 -11.54 -1.74
C LYS A 62 -25.07 -11.08 -1.79
N ASP A 63 -25.61 -10.67 -0.63
CA ASP A 63 -27.01 -10.23 -0.49
C ASP A 63 -27.18 -8.72 -0.77
N TYR A 64 -26.09 -8.00 -1.10
CA TYR A 64 -26.04 -6.56 -1.33
C TYR A 64 -25.55 -6.23 -2.74
N GLY A 65 -26.20 -6.81 -3.76
CA GLY A 65 -25.75 -6.73 -5.16
C GLY A 65 -25.70 -5.33 -5.77
N ASN A 66 -26.49 -4.40 -5.23
CA ASN A 66 -26.56 -3.00 -5.69
C ASN A 66 -25.69 -2.04 -4.85
N ALA A 67 -25.00 -2.54 -3.84
CA ALA A 67 -24.20 -1.70 -2.96
C ALA A 67 -22.79 -1.49 -3.51
N ASP A 68 -22.26 -0.28 -3.29
CA ASP A 68 -20.86 0.04 -3.41
C ASP A 68 -20.14 -0.37 -2.13
N ILE A 69 -19.11 -1.20 -2.27
CA ILE A 69 -18.31 -1.71 -1.16
C ILE A 69 -17.07 -0.84 -1.01
N TRP A 70 -16.96 -0.20 0.13
CA TRP A 70 -15.86 0.70 0.49
C TRP A 70 -14.97 0.08 1.55
N LEU A 71 -13.67 0.29 1.44
CA LEU A 71 -12.73 0.03 2.53
C LEU A 71 -12.60 1.28 3.40
N VAL A 72 -12.86 1.12 4.69
CA VAL A 72 -12.57 2.12 5.72
C VAL A 72 -11.24 1.77 6.36
N VAL A 73 -10.31 2.72 6.38
CA VAL A 73 -9.00 2.60 7.03
C VAL A 73 -8.96 3.60 8.17
N ALA A 74 -8.68 3.14 9.38
CA ALA A 74 -8.62 3.97 10.58
C ALA A 74 -7.33 3.75 11.36
N LEU A 75 -6.88 4.78 12.07
CA LEU A 75 -5.85 4.64 13.09
C LEU A 75 -6.44 3.99 14.33
N ASP A 76 -5.74 2.98 14.87
CA ASP A 76 -6.06 2.43 16.18
C ASP A 76 -5.45 3.34 17.26
N GLY A 77 -6.30 4.12 17.95
CA GLY A 77 -5.90 5.15 18.90
C GLY A 77 -5.08 4.68 20.11
N SER A 78 -4.85 3.37 20.25
CA SER A 78 -4.19 2.82 21.44
C SER A 78 -2.68 3.11 21.54
N ARG A 79 -2.03 3.54 20.44
CA ARG A 79 -0.56 3.73 20.41
C ARG A 79 -0.04 5.01 19.78
N TRP A 80 -0.88 5.84 19.14
CA TRP A 80 -0.39 7.03 18.44
C TRP A 80 0.27 8.06 19.37
N SER A 81 -0.09 8.09 20.65
CA SER A 81 0.47 9.00 21.65
C SER A 81 1.98 8.82 21.90
N SER A 82 2.59 7.73 21.43
CA SER A 82 4.00 7.41 21.75
C SER A 82 5.00 7.77 20.64
N ALA A 83 4.55 7.94 19.39
CA ALA A 83 5.45 8.14 18.26
C ALA A 83 5.59 9.62 17.81
N GLY A 84 4.69 10.51 18.23
CA GLY A 84 4.62 11.90 17.78
C GLY A 84 5.36 12.93 18.65
N GLN A 85 6.03 12.55 19.72
CA GLN A 85 6.74 13.49 20.60
C GLN A 85 8.25 13.30 20.59
N GLY A 86 8.83 13.19 19.39
CA GLY A 86 10.25 13.37 19.17
C GLY A 86 10.69 14.84 19.02
N ALA A 87 10.01 15.78 19.66
CA ALA A 87 10.32 17.21 19.59
C ALA A 87 10.83 17.76 20.93
N CYS A 88 11.68 17.00 21.61
CA CYS A 88 12.53 17.60 22.64
C CYS A 88 13.94 17.73 22.05
N GLY A 89 14.33 18.92 21.63
CA GLY A 89 15.69 19.25 21.19
C GLY A 89 16.72 19.28 22.34
N GLY A 90 16.55 18.43 23.38
CA GLY A 90 17.43 18.35 24.53
C GLY A 90 16.99 17.25 25.52
N PRO A 91 17.80 16.90 26.53
CA PRO A 91 17.44 15.87 27.52
C PRO A 91 16.19 16.28 28.29
N CYS A 92 15.09 15.51 28.11
CA CYS A 92 13.84 15.72 28.83
C CYS A 92 14.03 15.43 30.32
N THR A 93 13.75 16.42 31.17
CA THR A 93 13.71 16.22 32.63
C THR A 93 12.43 15.48 33.05
N PRO A 94 12.46 14.66 34.11
CA PRO A 94 11.30 13.82 34.54
C PRO A 94 10.01 14.57 34.90
N HIS A 95 10.04 15.88 34.97
CA HIS A 95 8.91 16.72 35.41
C HIS A 95 8.00 17.24 34.25
N GLN A 96 8.31 16.91 33.00
CA GLN A 96 7.56 17.40 31.81
C GLN A 96 6.71 16.31 31.14
N ILE A 97 6.52 15.18 31.76
CA ILE A 97 5.58 14.17 31.28
C ILE A 97 4.20 14.58 31.81
N PRO A 98 3.24 14.96 30.95
CA PRO A 98 1.88 15.24 31.41
C PRO A 98 1.32 13.95 32.04
N PRO A 99 0.64 14.07 33.19
CA PRO A 99 0.05 12.92 33.84
C PRO A 99 -1.09 12.39 32.95
N HIS A 100 -0.88 11.17 32.45
CA HIS A 100 -1.83 10.36 31.68
C HIS A 100 -2.24 10.94 30.30
N PRO A 101 -1.66 10.44 29.18
CA PRO A 101 -2.31 10.61 27.90
C PRO A 101 -3.69 9.91 28.00
N HIS A 102 -4.77 10.66 27.82
CA HIS A 102 -6.08 10.06 27.63
C HIS A 102 -5.96 9.05 26.47
N PRO A 103 -6.33 7.79 26.65
CA PRO A 103 -6.38 6.85 25.55
C PRO A 103 -7.35 7.43 24.52
N LEU A 104 -6.87 7.69 23.30
CA LEU A 104 -7.78 8.01 22.21
C LEU A 104 -8.75 6.82 22.09
N PRO A 105 -10.06 7.11 21.90
CA PRO A 105 -11.04 6.05 21.75
C PRO A 105 -10.59 5.13 20.61
N ALA A 106 -10.76 3.83 20.81
CA ALA A 106 -10.45 2.84 19.78
C ALA A 106 -11.17 3.22 18.46
N ALA A 107 -10.55 3.00 17.31
CA ALA A 107 -11.10 3.34 15.99
C ALA A 107 -12.56 2.88 15.81
N GLU A 108 -12.93 1.82 16.51
CA GLU A 108 -14.26 1.23 16.53
C GLU A 108 -15.35 2.17 17.06
N SER A 109 -15.02 3.11 17.94
CA SER A 109 -15.99 4.01 18.59
C SER A 109 -16.14 5.38 17.90
N THR A 110 -15.28 5.71 16.93
CA THR A 110 -15.21 7.07 16.37
C THR A 110 -15.59 7.19 14.90
N PHE A 111 -15.65 6.07 14.13
CA PHE A 111 -16.02 6.15 12.72
C PHE A 111 -17.55 6.17 12.57
N ASP A 112 -18.05 7.25 11.96
CA ASP A 112 -19.46 7.38 11.61
C ASP A 112 -19.75 6.65 10.28
N ASN A 113 -20.51 5.56 10.34
CA ASN A 113 -20.91 4.79 9.16
C ASN A 113 -21.79 5.57 8.19
N THR A 114 -22.39 6.68 8.61
CA THR A 114 -23.21 7.55 7.77
C THR A 114 -22.38 8.59 7.01
N ALA A 115 -21.08 8.69 7.31
CA ALA A 115 -20.17 9.59 6.63
C ALA A 115 -20.06 9.23 5.14
N ARG A 116 -20.11 10.25 4.29
CA ARG A 116 -20.07 10.04 2.84
C ARG A 116 -18.64 9.85 2.36
N PRO A 117 -18.40 8.90 1.45
CA PRO A 117 -17.09 8.76 0.82
C PRO A 117 -16.65 10.05 0.15
N GLY A 118 -15.40 10.46 0.38
CA GLY A 118 -14.83 11.67 -0.20
C GLY A 118 -15.29 12.98 0.42
N SER A 119 -16.04 12.95 1.54
CA SER A 119 -16.28 14.15 2.35
C SER A 119 -15.01 14.55 3.11
N ASN A 120 -14.94 15.77 3.63
CA ASN A 120 -13.80 16.23 4.43
C ASN A 120 -13.51 15.32 5.64
N GLU A 121 -14.52 14.60 6.13
CA GLU A 121 -14.43 13.69 7.28
C GLU A 121 -13.91 12.29 6.90
N THR A 122 -13.84 11.97 5.60
CA THR A 122 -13.42 10.65 5.09
C THR A 122 -12.37 10.74 4.00
N ALA A 123 -11.85 11.95 3.74
CA ALA A 123 -10.86 12.18 2.71
C ALA A 123 -9.47 11.71 3.15
N PHE A 124 -8.76 11.04 2.25
CA PHE A 124 -7.38 10.62 2.46
C PHE A 124 -6.44 11.80 2.79
N GLN A 125 -6.63 12.96 2.13
CA GLN A 125 -5.75 14.13 2.32
C GLN A 125 -5.87 14.74 3.74
N SER A 126 -6.96 14.47 4.43
CA SER A 126 -7.16 14.92 5.82
C SER A 126 -6.67 13.89 6.86
N PHE A 127 -6.21 12.72 6.41
CA PHE A 127 -5.70 11.66 7.25
C PHE A 127 -4.17 11.78 7.43
N PRO A 128 -3.60 11.61 8.61
CA PRO A 128 -4.18 11.16 9.88
C PRO A 128 -4.71 12.27 10.79
N ASP A 129 -4.50 13.52 10.46
CA ASP A 129 -4.91 14.67 11.25
C ASP A 129 -5.46 15.77 10.32
N PRO A 130 -6.67 16.27 10.54
CA PRO A 130 -7.54 16.10 11.71
C PRO A 130 -8.42 14.82 11.68
N VAL A 131 -8.40 14.04 10.63
CA VAL A 131 -9.29 12.88 10.41
C VAL A 131 -8.55 11.58 10.70
N HIS A 132 -9.09 10.75 11.58
CA HIS A 132 -8.46 9.49 11.98
C HIS A 132 -8.92 8.27 11.18
N ALA A 133 -9.82 8.44 10.22
CA ALA A 133 -10.27 7.37 9.33
C ALA A 133 -10.64 7.93 7.96
N TYR A 134 -10.34 7.19 6.89
CA TYR A 134 -10.70 7.58 5.53
C TYR A 134 -11.33 6.42 4.77
N MET A 135 -12.03 6.71 3.67
CA MET A 135 -12.67 5.72 2.80
C MET A 135 -11.97 5.65 1.46
N THR A 136 -11.71 4.42 1.01
CA THR A 136 -10.97 4.18 -0.25
C THR A 136 -11.39 2.85 -0.88
N LEU A 137 -10.78 2.48 -2.02
CA LEU A 137 -10.96 1.20 -2.71
C LEU A 137 -12.42 0.84 -2.94
N ASN A 138 -13.17 1.74 -3.59
CA ASN A 138 -14.54 1.47 -4.00
C ASN A 138 -14.59 0.29 -4.99
N ALA A 139 -15.48 -0.65 -4.74
CA ALA A 139 -15.73 -1.77 -5.61
C ALA A 139 -17.21 -2.20 -5.53
N THR A 140 -17.71 -2.75 -6.62
CA THR A 140 -19.02 -3.43 -6.63
C THR A 140 -18.85 -4.92 -6.39
N LEU A 141 -19.95 -5.63 -6.14
CA LEU A 141 -19.94 -7.07 -5.91
C LEU A 141 -19.31 -7.87 -7.08
N VAL A 142 -19.40 -7.35 -8.31
CA VAL A 142 -18.78 -7.96 -9.50
C VAL A 142 -17.27 -8.09 -9.35
N ASN A 143 -16.63 -7.17 -8.64
CA ASN A 143 -15.19 -7.20 -8.37
C ASN A 143 -14.79 -8.24 -7.32
N TYR A 144 -15.77 -8.77 -6.57
CA TYR A 144 -15.56 -9.77 -5.53
C TYR A 144 -16.37 -11.04 -5.80
N PRO A 145 -16.17 -11.71 -6.97
CA PRO A 145 -16.97 -12.86 -7.37
C PRO A 145 -16.87 -14.01 -6.37
N CYS A 146 -17.96 -14.77 -6.27
CA CYS A 146 -18.07 -15.95 -5.43
C CYS A 146 -18.62 -17.11 -6.27
N PRO A 147 -17.92 -18.26 -6.39
CA PRO A 147 -16.61 -18.59 -5.81
C PRO A 147 -15.41 -17.88 -6.50
N LYS A 148 -14.21 -18.03 -5.91
CA LYS A 148 -12.96 -17.52 -6.49
C LYS A 148 -12.68 -18.19 -7.85
N PRO A 149 -12.55 -17.43 -8.97
CA PRO A 149 -12.07 -17.98 -10.23
C PRO A 149 -10.63 -18.49 -10.09
N ALA A 150 -10.30 -19.58 -10.77
CA ALA A 150 -8.95 -20.13 -10.75
C ALA A 150 -7.96 -19.15 -11.41
N GLY A 151 -6.85 -18.86 -10.72
CA GLY A 151 -5.78 -17.97 -11.22
C GLY A 151 -5.99 -16.48 -10.97
N ASP A 152 -7.10 -16.06 -10.39
CA ASP A 152 -7.33 -14.64 -10.08
C ASP A 152 -6.55 -14.17 -8.87
N ILE A 153 -6.07 -12.92 -8.97
CA ILE A 153 -5.50 -12.19 -7.84
C ILE A 153 -6.64 -11.76 -6.92
N THR A 154 -6.62 -12.26 -5.68
CA THR A 154 -7.71 -12.09 -4.71
C THR A 154 -7.35 -11.20 -3.54
N VAL A 155 -6.44 -10.28 -3.76
CA VAL A 155 -5.91 -9.41 -2.72
C VAL A 155 -6.16 -7.94 -3.04
N LEU A 156 -6.17 -7.12 -1.99
CA LEU A 156 -6.27 -5.67 -2.05
C LEU A 156 -5.03 -5.06 -1.40
N ARG A 157 -4.29 -4.26 -2.16
CA ARG A 157 -3.17 -3.50 -1.59
C ARG A 157 -3.63 -2.12 -1.15
N VAL A 158 -3.57 -1.87 0.14
CA VAL A 158 -3.86 -0.57 0.76
C VAL A 158 -2.60 0.28 0.73
N GLY A 159 -2.72 1.55 0.33
CA GLY A 159 -1.59 2.48 0.32
C GLY A 159 -0.80 2.52 -0.98
N SER A 160 -1.32 1.99 -2.10
CA SER A 160 -0.55 1.79 -3.34
C SER A 160 -0.55 2.97 -4.31
N GLU A 161 -1.46 3.95 -4.16
CA GLU A 161 -1.58 5.07 -5.10
C GLU A 161 -0.79 6.29 -4.63
N THR A 162 0.41 6.48 -5.17
CA THR A 162 1.26 7.62 -4.80
C THR A 162 0.87 8.91 -5.53
N SER A 163 0.29 8.82 -6.73
CA SER A 163 -0.01 9.97 -7.58
C SER A 163 -1.15 10.87 -7.08
N CYS A 164 -2.03 10.35 -6.23
CA CYS A 164 -3.18 11.09 -5.72
C CYS A 164 -3.00 11.59 -4.27
N ALA A 165 -1.88 11.31 -3.63
CA ALA A 165 -1.67 11.63 -2.22
C ALA A 165 -1.81 13.13 -1.91
N GLN A 166 -1.47 14.00 -2.86
CA GLN A 166 -1.54 15.46 -2.75
C GLN A 166 -2.68 16.06 -3.61
N ASP A 167 -3.54 15.24 -4.20
CA ASP A 167 -4.62 15.69 -5.07
C ASP A 167 -5.94 15.74 -4.33
N GLU A 168 -6.34 16.94 -3.90
CA GLU A 168 -7.62 17.18 -3.19
C GLU A 168 -8.86 16.85 -4.04
N ARG A 169 -8.71 16.73 -5.37
CA ARG A 169 -9.81 16.33 -6.27
C ARG A 169 -10.08 14.82 -6.20
N ARG A 170 -9.20 14.08 -5.55
CA ARG A 170 -9.31 12.62 -5.37
C ARG A 170 -9.34 12.26 -3.90
N PRO A 171 -10.42 12.66 -3.17
CA PRO A 171 -10.50 12.47 -1.72
C PRO A 171 -10.53 11.00 -1.30
N THR A 172 -10.93 10.08 -2.19
CA THR A 172 -10.96 8.63 -1.95
C THR A 172 -9.68 7.93 -2.39
N CYS A 173 -8.57 8.69 -2.50
CA CYS A 173 -7.25 8.18 -2.84
C CYS A 173 -6.83 7.00 -1.96
N ASN A 174 -6.31 5.93 -2.56
CA ASN A 174 -5.65 4.84 -1.85
C ASN A 174 -4.16 5.17 -1.63
N GLY A 175 -3.88 6.31 -1.02
CA GLY A 175 -2.54 6.84 -0.86
C GLY A 175 -1.70 6.11 0.17
N PRO A 176 -0.36 6.30 0.14
CA PRO A 176 0.57 5.66 1.07
C PRO A 176 0.29 6.09 2.51
N LEU A 177 0.29 5.12 3.40
CA LEU A 177 0.02 5.36 4.81
C LEU A 177 1.16 6.14 5.47
N PRO A 178 0.85 7.14 6.32
CA PRO A 178 1.83 8.14 6.78
C PRO A 178 2.80 7.63 7.86
N GLY A 179 2.58 6.46 8.42
CA GLY A 179 3.42 5.95 9.51
C GLY A 179 3.19 4.47 9.80
N PRO A 180 3.86 3.92 10.81
CA PRO A 180 3.77 2.49 11.11
C PRO A 180 2.41 2.05 11.65
N GLY A 181 1.53 2.96 12.05
CA GLY A 181 0.23 2.66 12.65
C GLY A 181 0.32 2.43 14.17
N PRO A 182 -0.52 1.59 14.77
CA PRO A 182 -1.36 0.55 14.16
C PRO A 182 -2.60 1.07 13.41
N TYR A 183 -3.01 0.34 12.38
CA TYR A 183 -4.22 0.61 11.61
C TYR A 183 -5.25 -0.49 11.83
N ARG A 184 -6.53 -0.15 11.67
CA ARG A 184 -7.63 -1.12 11.56
C ARG A 184 -8.44 -0.83 10.32
N VAL A 185 -9.04 -1.85 9.76
CA VAL A 185 -9.85 -1.74 8.55
C VAL A 185 -11.17 -2.48 8.71
N LYS A 186 -12.19 -2.00 8.01
CA LYS A 186 -13.44 -2.71 7.81
C LYS A 186 -13.99 -2.40 6.42
N PHE A 187 -14.88 -3.24 5.93
CA PHE A 187 -15.64 -2.97 4.72
C PHE A 187 -17.02 -2.45 5.09
N LEU A 188 -17.49 -1.47 4.34
CA LEU A 188 -18.80 -0.84 4.46
C LEU A 188 -19.50 -0.88 3.11
N ALA A 189 -20.72 -1.42 3.07
CA ALA A 189 -21.56 -1.43 1.89
C ALA A 189 -22.54 -0.27 1.93
N LEU A 190 -22.57 0.54 0.88
CA LEU A 190 -23.46 1.68 0.73
C LEU A 190 -24.39 1.48 -0.46
N GLU A 191 -25.67 1.64 -0.28
CA GLU A 191 -26.65 1.81 -1.38
C GLU A 191 -26.89 3.31 -1.59
N GLY A 192 -26.23 3.85 -2.62
CA GLY A 192 -26.12 5.30 -2.80
C GLY A 192 -25.32 5.95 -1.66
N SER A 193 -26.00 6.63 -0.73
CA SER A 193 -25.36 7.23 0.45
C SER A 193 -25.81 6.58 1.79
N VAL A 194 -26.58 5.49 1.72
CA VAL A 194 -27.13 4.84 2.92
C VAL A 194 -26.30 3.59 3.24
N PRO A 195 -25.72 3.49 4.44
CA PRO A 195 -25.01 2.28 4.86
C PRO A 195 -25.99 1.14 5.12
N VAL A 196 -25.81 0.02 4.41
CA VAL A 196 -26.70 -1.14 4.51
C VAL A 196 -26.04 -2.32 5.22
N ALA A 197 -24.72 -2.49 5.08
CA ALA A 197 -23.99 -3.54 5.76
C ALA A 197 -22.56 -3.14 6.09
N GLU A 198 -22.03 -3.69 7.17
CA GLU A 198 -20.63 -3.51 7.58
C GLU A 198 -20.01 -4.83 8.02
N THR A 199 -18.69 -4.95 7.87
CA THR A 199 -17.91 -6.05 8.46
C THR A 199 -17.41 -5.65 9.86
N GLN A 200 -16.85 -6.62 10.57
CA GLN A 200 -16.11 -6.34 11.78
C GLN A 200 -14.80 -5.58 11.46
N TRP A 201 -14.25 -4.89 12.44
CA TRP A 201 -12.92 -4.31 12.34
C TRP A 201 -11.85 -5.42 12.35
N SER A 202 -10.80 -5.23 11.55
CA SER A 202 -9.63 -6.11 11.56
C SER A 202 -8.89 -6.08 12.89
N MET A 203 -8.03 -7.06 13.10
CA MET A 203 -6.98 -6.95 14.12
C MET A 203 -6.06 -5.75 13.78
N PRO A 204 -5.39 -5.15 14.79
CA PRO A 204 -4.47 -4.04 14.56
C PRO A 204 -3.34 -4.44 13.60
N ILE A 205 -3.10 -3.62 12.58
CA ILE A 205 -2.09 -3.83 11.54
C ILE A 205 -0.98 -2.81 11.75
N THR A 206 0.21 -3.28 12.14
CA THR A 206 1.40 -2.43 12.25
C THR A 206 2.29 -2.66 11.02
N LEU A 207 2.66 -1.56 10.36
CA LEU A 207 3.55 -1.58 9.19
C LEU A 207 5.01 -1.78 9.62
N THR A 208 5.85 -2.12 8.63
CA THR A 208 7.29 -2.24 8.84
C THR A 208 7.90 -0.85 8.98
N GLU A 209 8.70 -0.62 10.02
CA GLU A 209 9.44 0.63 10.13
C GLU A 209 10.55 0.70 9.09
N ALA A 210 10.57 1.80 8.31
CA ALA A 210 11.68 2.08 7.41
C ALA A 210 12.90 2.50 8.23
N LYS A 211 14.03 1.83 8.02
CA LYS A 211 15.29 2.25 8.63
C LYS A 211 15.68 3.62 8.06
N SER A 212 16.01 4.57 8.94
CA SER A 212 16.52 5.85 8.52
C SER A 212 17.79 5.68 7.66
N PRO A 213 17.95 6.41 6.55
CA PRO A 213 19.18 6.40 5.75
C PRO A 213 20.43 6.64 6.59
N ASN A 214 20.33 7.44 7.64
CA ASN A 214 21.43 7.75 8.55
C ASN A 214 21.86 6.56 9.43
N THR A 215 21.05 5.49 9.52
CA THR A 215 21.42 4.27 10.25
C THR A 215 22.15 3.25 9.38
N ILE A 216 22.27 3.52 8.07
CA ILE A 216 23.05 2.70 7.17
C ILE A 216 24.51 3.10 7.35
N SER A 217 25.23 2.34 8.18
CA SER A 217 26.67 2.56 8.32
C SER A 217 27.37 2.15 7.03
N THR A 218 27.83 3.12 6.26
CA THR A 218 28.70 2.90 5.09
C THR A 218 30.15 2.61 5.51
N THR A 219 30.48 2.74 6.78
CA THR A 219 31.80 2.49 7.35
C THR A 219 32.20 1.01 7.43
N GLY A 220 31.35 0.09 7.00
CA GLY A 220 31.64 -1.33 6.98
C GLY A 220 32.02 -1.91 5.61
N SER A 221 32.14 -1.08 4.57
CA SER A 221 32.59 -1.49 3.25
C SER A 221 34.14 -1.55 3.18
N GLY A 222 34.76 -2.20 4.14
CA GLY A 222 36.07 -2.77 3.90
C GLY A 222 35.98 -3.67 2.67
N HIS A 223 36.85 -3.47 1.68
CA HIS A 223 36.89 -4.28 0.49
C HIS A 223 36.76 -5.76 0.89
N SER A 224 35.75 -6.46 0.35
CA SER A 224 35.60 -7.88 0.65
C SER A 224 36.89 -8.61 0.28
N ALA A 225 37.26 -9.62 1.04
CA ALA A 225 38.47 -10.41 0.77
C ALA A 225 38.51 -10.87 -0.71
N GLY A 226 37.35 -11.17 -1.30
CA GLY A 226 37.20 -11.49 -2.72
C GLY A 226 37.56 -10.32 -3.64
N MET A 227 37.19 -9.09 -3.30
CA MET A 227 37.52 -7.92 -4.11
C MET A 227 39.02 -7.61 -4.07
N ILE A 228 39.66 -7.77 -2.90
CA ILE A 228 41.11 -7.63 -2.75
C ILE A 228 41.82 -8.70 -3.58
N ALA A 229 41.39 -9.96 -3.51
CA ALA A 229 41.98 -11.04 -4.28
C ALA A 229 41.87 -10.80 -5.80
N ILE A 230 40.69 -10.39 -6.28
CA ILE A 230 40.47 -10.12 -7.72
C ILE A 230 41.32 -8.95 -8.19
N THR A 231 41.39 -7.86 -7.45
CA THR A 231 42.19 -6.68 -7.84
C THR A 231 43.69 -6.99 -7.83
N THR A 232 44.18 -7.78 -6.89
CA THR A 232 45.60 -8.20 -6.87
C THR A 232 45.93 -9.10 -8.03
N ILE A 233 45.09 -10.10 -8.34
CA ILE A 233 45.29 -10.98 -9.50
C ILE A 233 45.31 -10.18 -10.81
N LEU A 234 44.33 -9.29 -11.01
CA LEU A 234 44.23 -8.45 -12.20
C LEU A 234 45.44 -7.51 -12.34
N SER A 235 45.91 -6.93 -11.23
CA SER A 235 47.08 -6.05 -11.28
C SER A 235 48.37 -6.80 -11.67
N ILE A 236 48.56 -8.04 -11.18
CA ILE A 236 49.69 -8.88 -11.54
C ILE A 236 49.61 -9.28 -13.02
N LEU A 237 48.46 -9.71 -13.50
CA LEU A 237 48.27 -10.06 -14.92
C LEU A 237 48.48 -8.85 -15.83
N PHE A 238 48.03 -7.66 -15.42
CA PHE A 238 48.26 -6.44 -16.17
C PHE A 238 49.75 -6.06 -16.22
N ALA A 239 50.49 -6.21 -15.11
CA ALA A 239 51.94 -5.99 -15.08
C ALA A 239 52.71 -6.97 -16.03
N ILE A 240 52.32 -8.25 -16.05
CA ILE A 240 52.91 -9.26 -16.96
C ILE A 240 52.60 -8.90 -18.40
N LEU A 241 51.39 -8.47 -18.72
CA LEU A 241 51.01 -8.05 -20.08
C LEU A 241 51.82 -6.83 -20.54
N LEU A 242 51.97 -5.82 -19.65
CA LEU A 242 52.81 -4.66 -19.98
C LEU A 242 54.27 -5.02 -20.19
N ALA A 243 54.85 -5.89 -19.33
CA ALA A 243 56.21 -6.37 -19.49
C ALA A 243 56.39 -7.13 -20.82
N GLY A 244 55.42 -7.99 -21.18
CA GLY A 244 55.41 -8.72 -22.47
C GLY A 244 55.32 -7.76 -23.65
N LEU A 245 54.50 -6.73 -23.58
CA LEU A 245 54.37 -5.73 -24.64
C LEU A 245 55.65 -4.91 -24.80
N VAL A 246 56.28 -4.50 -23.70
CA VAL A 246 57.60 -3.81 -23.76
C VAL A 246 58.65 -4.73 -24.34
N ALA A 247 58.74 -5.99 -23.91
CA ALA A 247 59.67 -6.96 -24.48
C ALA A 247 59.46 -7.12 -25.97
N MET A 248 58.20 -7.27 -26.43
CA MET A 248 57.86 -7.40 -27.84
C MET A 248 58.25 -6.15 -28.64
N LEU A 249 58.05 -4.93 -28.09
CA LEU A 249 58.48 -3.70 -28.74
C LEU A 249 60.01 -3.60 -28.84
N VAL A 250 60.76 -4.04 -27.81
CA VAL A 250 62.20 -4.05 -27.78
C VAL A 250 62.75 -5.07 -28.82
N PHE A 251 62.19 -6.26 -28.85
CA PHE A 251 62.56 -7.28 -29.86
C PHE A 251 62.25 -6.79 -31.27
N TRP A 252 61.11 -6.18 -31.51
CA TRP A 252 60.75 -5.66 -32.83
C TRP A 252 61.59 -4.49 -33.26
N SER A 253 62.05 -3.63 -32.34
CA SER A 253 62.95 -2.54 -32.66
C SER A 253 64.40 -3.02 -32.92
N SER A 254 64.80 -4.18 -32.34
CA SER A 254 66.12 -4.79 -32.64
C SER A 254 66.16 -5.56 -33.94
N ASP A 255 64.99 -6.07 -34.43
CA ASP A 255 64.93 -6.76 -35.72
C ASP A 255 64.83 -5.85 -36.96
N SER A 256 64.71 -4.52 -36.73
CA SER A 256 64.66 -3.52 -37.81
C SER A 256 66.01 -3.30 -38.54
N CYS A 257 67.07 -4.05 -38.18
CA CYS A 257 68.38 -3.91 -38.79
C CYS A 257 68.80 -5.12 -39.65
N SER A 258 67.91 -6.09 -39.99
CA SER A 258 68.27 -7.22 -40.87
C SER A 258 67.04 -7.75 -41.62
N GLY A 259 67.01 -7.46 -42.94
CA GLY A 259 66.44 -8.33 -43.95
C GLY A 259 64.97 -8.50 -44.11
N SER A 260 64.46 -7.89 -45.14
CA SER A 260 63.35 -8.29 -45.98
C SER A 260 62.75 -9.68 -45.69
N SER A 261 61.50 -9.73 -45.20
CA SER A 261 60.67 -10.92 -45.38
C SER A 261 59.20 -10.51 -45.50
N THR A 262 58.62 -11.00 -46.54
CA THR A 262 57.27 -10.94 -47.07
C THR A 262 56.18 -10.93 -46.02
N PHE A 263 55.42 -9.81 -45.97
CA PHE A 263 54.22 -9.63 -45.21
C PHE A 263 53.07 -10.38 -45.89
N SER A 264 52.67 -11.54 -45.36
CA SER A 264 51.39 -12.14 -45.71
C SER A 264 50.26 -11.38 -45.11
N LYS A 265 49.38 -10.84 -45.96
CA LYS A 265 48.20 -10.09 -45.68
C LYS A 265 47.28 -10.85 -44.73
N PRO A 266 46.88 -10.28 -43.57
CA PRO A 266 45.87 -10.92 -42.70
C PRO A 266 44.53 -10.90 -43.41
N GLU A 267 43.89 -12.06 -43.45
CA GLU A 267 42.55 -12.30 -43.93
C GLU A 267 41.56 -11.47 -43.09
N SER A 268 40.64 -10.75 -43.76
CA SER A 268 39.66 -9.89 -43.14
C SER A 268 38.67 -10.72 -42.32
N VAL A 269 38.77 -10.65 -41.02
CA VAL A 269 37.74 -11.18 -40.09
C VAL A 269 36.49 -10.37 -40.26
N THR A 270 35.47 -10.96 -40.85
CA THR A 270 34.13 -10.37 -40.97
C THR A 270 33.51 -10.31 -39.58
N VAL A 271 33.55 -9.14 -38.94
CA VAL A 271 32.82 -8.88 -37.68
C VAL A 271 31.32 -8.88 -37.99
N ARG A 272 30.63 -9.94 -37.59
CA ARG A 272 29.17 -9.96 -37.60
C ARG A 272 28.70 -8.90 -36.57
N ARG A 273 28.20 -7.79 -37.07
CA ARG A 273 27.45 -6.84 -36.23
C ARG A 273 26.19 -7.53 -35.76
N TYR A 274 26.11 -7.80 -34.47
CA TYR A 274 24.87 -8.17 -33.80
C TYR A 274 23.97 -6.93 -33.78
N ASN A 275 22.82 -7.02 -34.44
CA ASN A 275 21.79 -5.98 -34.39
C ASN A 275 20.98 -6.18 -33.10
N THR A 276 21.18 -5.31 -32.12
CA THR A 276 20.45 -5.32 -30.84
C THR A 276 19.14 -4.54 -30.87
N HIS A 277 18.69 -4.12 -32.05
CA HIS A 277 17.35 -3.55 -32.16
C HIS A 277 16.31 -4.68 -32.21
N HIS A 278 15.83 -5.06 -31.05
CA HIS A 278 14.71 -5.97 -30.88
C HIS A 278 13.40 -5.21 -30.91
N VAL A 279 12.59 -5.48 -31.98
CA VAL A 279 11.35 -6.28 -31.82
C VAL A 279 10.25 -5.58 -31.02
N TYR A 280 10.18 -4.24 -31.03
CA TYR A 280 8.94 -3.55 -30.59
C TYR A 280 8.09 -3.03 -31.75
N ASP A 281 8.48 -3.27 -33.01
CA ASP A 281 7.72 -2.92 -34.21
C ASP A 281 7.13 -4.17 -34.87
N GLN A 282 6.28 -4.93 -34.14
CA GLN A 282 5.36 -5.86 -34.76
C GLN A 282 3.99 -5.17 -34.86
N PRO A 283 3.55 -4.76 -36.06
CA PRO A 283 2.19 -4.27 -36.24
C PRO A 283 1.22 -5.42 -35.98
N ALA A 284 0.24 -5.15 -35.10
CA ALA A 284 -0.85 -6.07 -34.81
C ALA A 284 -1.53 -6.48 -36.10
N ALA A 285 -1.48 -7.78 -36.42
CA ALA A 285 -2.29 -8.36 -37.49
C ALA A 285 -3.76 -8.20 -37.12
N ARG A 286 -4.49 -7.46 -37.93
CA ARG A 286 -5.96 -7.39 -37.88
C ARG A 286 -6.49 -8.77 -38.33
N LEU A 287 -7.27 -9.39 -37.44
CA LEU A 287 -8.31 -10.34 -37.79
C LEU A 287 -9.65 -9.65 -37.59
#